data_59cf31329fba1a10dd85e78eae353309
#
_entry.id   59cf31329fba1a10dd85e78eae353309
#
_cell.length_a   1.000
_cell.length_b   1.000
_cell.length_c   1.000
_cell.angle_alpha   90.00
_cell.angle_beta   90.00
_cell.angle_gamma   90.00
#
_symmetry.space_group_name_H-M   'P 1'
#
loop_
_entity.id
_entity.type
_entity.pdbx_description
1 polymer ?
#
loop_
_entity_poly.entity_id
_entity_poly.type
_entity_poly.pdbx_seq_one_letter_code
_entity_poly.pdbx_strand_id
1 'polypeptide(L)'
;MTSRRIAIAALVVGFASFPGVAQTNVAGVPNFHQVNDHVYRGAQPTDQGFQSLAKLGVKTVIDLREAGDRSVSERKVVEATGMRYVTIPFQGMSAPSPADVAKVLALFDDASAGPVFVHCRRGADRTGTVVACYRIAHDGWDNQKALHEAKGFGMSWTEVAMQHYVRRYQPQVNTAGTATAAGSSN
;
A
#
# COMPACT_ATOMS: atom_id res chain seq x y z
N MET A 1 27.13 -58.70 -35.20
CA MET A 1 25.92 -57.87 -35.22
C MET A 1 25.68 -57.36 -33.79
N THR A 2 26.13 -56.12 -33.50
CA THR A 2 26.09 -55.54 -32.16
C THR A 2 25.00 -54.49 -32.14
N SER A 3 23.89 -54.77 -31.44
CA SER A 3 22.73 -53.92 -31.30
C SER A 3 22.99 -52.83 -30.24
N ARG A 4 23.12 -51.56 -30.65
CA ARG A 4 23.22 -50.38 -29.75
C ARG A 4 21.82 -50.01 -29.24
N ARG A 5 21.61 -50.17 -27.95
CA ARG A 5 20.40 -49.67 -27.28
C ARG A 5 20.59 -48.16 -26.97
N ILE A 6 19.78 -47.31 -27.57
CA ILE A 6 19.71 -45.89 -27.30
C ILE A 6 18.78 -45.70 -26.07
N ALA A 7 19.31 -45.25 -24.97
CA ALA A 7 18.51 -44.84 -23.81
C ALA A 7 18.04 -43.39 -23.99
N ILE A 8 16.73 -43.22 -24.10
CA ILE A 8 16.10 -41.89 -24.13
C ILE A 8 15.87 -41.47 -22.66
N ALA A 9 16.62 -40.49 -22.19
CA ALA A 9 16.37 -39.87 -20.91
C ALA A 9 15.22 -38.88 -21.02
N ALA A 10 14.09 -39.17 -20.38
CA ALA A 10 12.96 -38.26 -20.28
C ALA A 10 13.27 -37.16 -19.26
N LEU A 11 13.40 -35.91 -19.73
CA LEU A 11 13.55 -34.73 -18.91
C LEU A 11 12.18 -34.37 -18.31
N VAL A 12 11.97 -34.66 -17.04
CA VAL A 12 10.77 -34.24 -16.30
C VAL A 12 10.95 -32.77 -15.93
N VAL A 13 10.33 -31.86 -16.67
CA VAL A 13 10.23 -30.44 -16.31
C VAL A 13 9.17 -30.31 -15.22
N GLY A 14 9.61 -30.21 -13.99
CA GLY A 14 8.74 -29.90 -12.85
C GLY A 14 8.21 -28.47 -12.94
N PHE A 15 6.90 -28.31 -13.21
CA PHE A 15 6.22 -27.03 -13.04
C PHE A 15 6.13 -26.73 -11.55
N ALA A 16 6.95 -25.81 -11.07
CA ALA A 16 6.78 -25.21 -9.76
C ALA A 16 5.48 -24.38 -9.78
N SER A 17 4.40 -24.91 -9.22
CA SER A 17 3.17 -24.14 -8.97
C SER A 17 3.47 -23.08 -7.92
N PHE A 18 3.60 -21.84 -8.34
CA PHE A 18 3.58 -20.71 -7.39
C PHE A 18 2.20 -20.67 -6.74
N PRO A 19 2.10 -20.66 -5.40
CA PRO A 19 0.83 -20.45 -4.74
C PRO A 19 0.29 -19.08 -5.17
N GLY A 20 -0.79 -19.08 -5.93
CA GLY A 20 -1.53 -17.86 -6.25
C GLY A 20 -1.93 -17.20 -4.93
N VAL A 21 -1.57 -15.93 -4.73
CA VAL A 21 -2.03 -15.14 -3.60
C VAL A 21 -3.56 -15.09 -3.70
N ALA A 22 -4.24 -15.87 -2.86
CA ALA A 22 -5.69 -15.86 -2.80
C ALA A 22 -6.12 -14.43 -2.44
N GLN A 23 -6.90 -13.80 -3.31
CA GLN A 23 -7.47 -12.48 -3.05
C GLN A 23 -8.41 -12.61 -1.85
N THR A 24 -7.94 -12.17 -0.68
CA THR A 24 -8.72 -12.25 0.56
C THR A 24 -9.84 -11.23 0.48
N ASN A 25 -11.06 -11.67 0.27
CA ASN A 25 -12.24 -10.81 0.31
C ASN A 25 -12.58 -10.51 1.78
N VAL A 26 -12.48 -9.24 2.19
CA VAL A 26 -12.89 -8.80 3.53
C VAL A 26 -14.30 -8.22 3.43
N ALA A 27 -15.24 -8.84 4.15
CA ALA A 27 -16.65 -8.45 4.11
C ALA A 27 -16.81 -6.98 4.52
N GLY A 28 -17.52 -6.21 3.70
CA GLY A 28 -17.76 -4.78 3.93
C GLY A 28 -16.60 -3.84 3.56
N VAL A 29 -15.53 -4.37 2.94
CA VAL A 29 -14.38 -3.57 2.48
C VAL A 29 -14.19 -3.75 0.97
N PRO A 30 -14.80 -2.91 0.14
CA PRO A 30 -14.62 -3.00 -1.31
C PRO A 30 -13.17 -2.70 -1.72
N ASN A 31 -12.72 -3.27 -2.83
CA ASN A 31 -11.36 -3.09 -3.37
C ASN A 31 -10.26 -3.37 -2.32
N PHE A 32 -10.50 -4.35 -1.44
CA PHE A 32 -9.54 -4.75 -0.42
C PHE A 32 -8.38 -5.52 -1.03
N HIS A 33 -7.15 -5.15 -0.66
CA HIS A 33 -5.93 -5.87 -1.02
C HIS A 33 -4.89 -5.75 0.09
N GLN A 34 -4.10 -6.79 0.23
CA GLN A 34 -2.91 -6.79 1.07
C GLN A 34 -1.72 -6.28 0.25
N VAL A 35 -1.05 -5.25 0.75
CA VAL A 35 0.18 -4.71 0.15
C VAL A 35 1.38 -5.52 0.64
N ASN A 36 1.45 -5.75 1.95
CA ASN A 36 2.38 -6.64 2.65
C ASN A 36 1.78 -7.07 4.00
N ASP A 37 2.57 -7.70 4.87
CA ASP A 37 2.08 -8.21 6.16
C ASP A 37 1.65 -7.10 7.14
N HIS A 38 2.03 -5.84 6.88
CA HIS A 38 1.76 -4.69 7.74
C HIS A 38 0.78 -3.69 7.11
N VAL A 39 0.67 -3.64 5.79
CA VAL A 39 -0.12 -2.63 5.05
C VAL A 39 -1.23 -3.28 4.24
N TYR A 40 -2.44 -2.82 4.46
CA TYR A 40 -3.65 -3.16 3.70
C TYR A 40 -4.22 -1.91 3.03
N ARG A 41 -4.89 -2.09 1.92
CA ARG A 41 -5.53 -1.02 1.17
C ARG A 41 -6.97 -1.37 0.80
N GLY A 42 -7.81 -0.36 0.56
CA GLY A 42 -9.16 -0.60 0.07
C GLY A 42 -9.94 0.67 -0.25
N ALA A 43 -11.20 0.47 -0.63
CA ALA A 43 -12.20 1.54 -0.69
C ALA A 43 -12.75 1.79 0.72
N GLN A 44 -13.58 2.85 0.84
CA GLN A 44 -14.24 3.16 2.10
C GLN A 44 -15.05 1.96 2.60
N PRO A 45 -14.74 1.45 3.82
CA PRO A 45 -15.49 0.36 4.41
C PRO A 45 -16.89 0.78 4.84
N THR A 46 -17.77 -0.20 4.97
CA THR A 46 -18.99 -0.08 5.76
C THR A 46 -18.67 -0.23 7.25
N ASP A 47 -19.63 0.04 8.15
CA ASP A 47 -19.47 -0.20 9.60
C ASP A 47 -19.08 -1.65 9.88
N GLN A 48 -19.70 -2.62 9.18
CA GLN A 48 -19.31 -4.03 9.23
C GLN A 48 -17.90 -4.26 8.71
N GLY A 49 -17.47 -3.50 7.70
CA GLY A 49 -16.12 -3.56 7.15
C GLY A 49 -15.06 -3.18 8.18
N PHE A 50 -15.30 -2.15 8.99
CA PHE A 50 -14.39 -1.79 10.09
C PHE A 50 -14.31 -2.88 11.16
N GLN A 51 -15.43 -3.54 11.49
CA GLN A 51 -15.41 -4.71 12.38
C GLN A 51 -14.59 -5.86 11.78
N SER A 52 -14.70 -6.09 10.47
CA SER A 52 -13.93 -7.12 9.77
C SER A 52 -12.44 -6.81 9.76
N LEU A 53 -12.05 -5.54 9.55
CA LEU A 53 -10.66 -5.08 9.63
C LEU A 53 -10.07 -5.25 11.04
N ALA A 54 -10.83 -4.91 12.08
CA ALA A 54 -10.40 -5.11 13.47
C ALA A 54 -10.18 -6.60 13.78
N LYS A 55 -11.05 -7.49 13.30
CA LYS A 55 -10.89 -8.96 13.42
C LYS A 55 -9.67 -9.47 12.63
N LEU A 56 -9.34 -8.85 11.50
CA LEU A 56 -8.13 -9.15 10.72
C LEU A 56 -6.84 -8.72 11.44
N GLY A 57 -6.95 -7.92 12.51
CA GLY A 57 -5.82 -7.45 13.28
C GLY A 57 -5.34 -6.04 12.94
N VAL A 58 -6.04 -5.31 12.07
CA VAL A 58 -5.74 -3.90 11.78
C VAL A 58 -5.80 -3.08 13.07
N LYS A 59 -4.81 -2.21 13.26
CA LYS A 59 -4.69 -1.32 14.45
C LYS A 59 -4.88 0.14 14.09
N THR A 60 -4.54 0.54 12.87
CA THR A 60 -4.65 1.93 12.42
C THR A 60 -5.37 2.00 11.09
N VAL A 61 -6.36 2.88 10.99
CA VAL A 61 -7.06 3.23 9.74
C VAL A 61 -6.61 4.62 9.31
N ILE A 62 -6.15 4.76 8.07
CA ILE A 62 -5.74 6.02 7.44
C ILE A 62 -6.77 6.40 6.39
N ASP A 63 -7.47 7.51 6.60
CA ASP A 63 -8.42 8.09 5.66
C ASP A 63 -7.78 9.23 4.84
N LEU A 64 -7.72 9.04 3.53
CA LEU A 64 -7.18 10.02 2.58
C LEU A 64 -8.27 10.91 1.95
N ARG A 65 -9.51 10.81 2.39
CA ARG A 65 -10.59 11.65 1.89
C ARG A 65 -10.49 13.07 2.45
N GLU A 66 -11.12 14.01 1.76
CA GLU A 66 -11.26 15.37 2.27
C GLU A 66 -11.96 15.37 3.62
N ALA A 67 -11.52 16.27 4.51
CA ALA A 67 -12.11 16.43 5.83
C ALA A 67 -13.58 16.90 5.70
N GLY A 68 -14.43 16.40 6.61
CA GLY A 68 -15.85 16.76 6.63
C GLY A 68 -16.64 15.82 7.55
N ASP A 69 -17.96 16.00 7.58
CA ASP A 69 -18.87 15.26 8.47
C ASP A 69 -18.73 13.72 8.34
N ARG A 70 -18.42 13.24 7.12
CA ARG A 70 -18.22 11.81 6.86
C ARG A 70 -16.97 11.26 7.57
N SER A 71 -15.88 12.04 7.62
CA SER A 71 -14.66 11.65 8.35
C SER A 71 -14.89 11.63 9.85
N VAL A 72 -15.69 12.59 10.35
CA VAL A 72 -16.06 12.67 11.77
C VAL A 72 -16.92 11.46 12.18
N SER A 73 -17.91 11.11 11.38
CA SER A 73 -18.77 9.96 11.63
C SER A 73 -18.00 8.66 11.60
N GLU A 74 -17.11 8.48 10.62
CA GLU A 74 -16.28 7.30 10.47
C GLU A 74 -15.30 7.12 11.63
N ARG A 75 -14.70 8.21 12.11
CA ARG A 75 -13.81 8.17 13.30
C ARG A 75 -14.49 7.46 14.47
N LYS A 76 -15.73 7.82 14.77
CA LYS A 76 -16.48 7.22 15.90
C LYS A 76 -16.65 5.70 15.71
N VAL A 77 -16.95 5.27 14.50
CA VAL A 77 -17.14 3.85 14.17
C VAL A 77 -15.81 3.09 14.31
N VAL A 78 -14.72 3.64 13.78
CA VAL A 78 -13.39 3.01 13.83
C VAL A 78 -12.90 2.92 15.28
N GLU A 79 -12.96 4.01 16.04
CA GLU A 79 -12.53 4.05 17.44
C GLU A 79 -13.35 3.12 18.34
N ALA A 80 -14.64 2.93 18.03
CA ALA A 80 -15.50 1.97 18.73
C ALA A 80 -15.06 0.51 18.54
N THR A 81 -14.28 0.20 17.49
CA THR A 81 -13.69 -1.14 17.30
C THR A 81 -12.32 -1.30 17.97
N GLY A 82 -11.81 -0.28 18.64
CA GLY A 82 -10.49 -0.25 19.28
C GLY A 82 -9.34 0.07 18.33
N MET A 83 -9.62 0.44 17.08
CA MET A 83 -8.60 0.89 16.13
C MET A 83 -8.35 2.39 16.25
N ARG A 84 -7.12 2.81 15.95
CA ARG A 84 -6.75 4.21 15.80
C ARG A 84 -7.23 4.75 14.46
N TYR A 85 -7.77 5.97 14.42
CA TYR A 85 -8.16 6.66 13.20
C TYR A 85 -7.29 7.87 12.92
N VAL A 86 -6.68 7.91 11.74
CA VAL A 86 -5.81 8.99 11.27
C VAL A 86 -6.35 9.57 9.98
N THR A 87 -6.49 10.89 9.90
CA THR A 87 -6.93 11.60 8.70
C THR A 87 -5.75 12.34 8.08
N ILE A 88 -5.43 12.04 6.82
CA ILE A 88 -4.43 12.77 6.02
C ILE A 88 -5.10 13.10 4.68
N PRO A 89 -5.84 14.23 4.59
CA PRO A 89 -6.71 14.49 3.46
C PRO A 89 -5.93 14.90 2.21
N PHE A 90 -6.20 14.22 1.09
CA PHE A 90 -5.74 14.59 -0.24
C PHE A 90 -6.86 15.32 -0.97
N GLN A 91 -6.54 16.50 -1.54
CA GLN A 91 -7.52 17.39 -2.16
C GLN A 91 -7.93 16.91 -3.57
N GLY A 92 -9.20 16.66 -3.78
CA GLY A 92 -9.85 16.44 -5.07
C GLY A 92 -9.07 15.55 -6.04
N MET A 93 -8.88 16.03 -7.25
CA MET A 93 -8.10 15.40 -8.33
C MET A 93 -6.67 15.93 -8.39
N SER A 94 -6.24 16.71 -7.41
CA SER A 94 -4.89 17.28 -7.36
C SER A 94 -3.84 16.25 -6.98
N ALA A 95 -2.59 16.51 -7.35
CA ALA A 95 -1.46 15.78 -6.79
C ALA A 95 -1.40 15.99 -5.26
N PRO A 96 -1.05 14.97 -4.48
CA PRO A 96 -0.85 15.14 -3.04
C PRO A 96 0.38 16.00 -2.77
N SER A 97 0.41 16.64 -1.59
CA SER A 97 1.63 17.30 -1.15
C SER A 97 2.70 16.24 -0.79
N PRO A 98 3.99 16.51 -1.07
CA PRO A 98 5.07 15.60 -0.64
C PRO A 98 5.08 15.34 0.87
N ALA A 99 4.71 16.36 1.68
CA ALA A 99 4.65 16.25 3.13
C ALA A 99 3.53 15.28 3.58
N ASP A 100 2.37 15.28 2.92
CA ASP A 100 1.28 14.37 3.28
C ASP A 100 1.58 12.94 2.84
N VAL A 101 2.22 12.75 1.68
CA VAL A 101 2.73 11.42 1.29
C VAL A 101 3.73 10.93 2.33
N ALA A 102 4.71 11.74 2.73
CA ALA A 102 5.70 11.38 3.75
C ALA A 102 5.05 10.97 5.09
N LYS A 103 3.98 11.66 5.53
CA LYS A 103 3.24 11.28 6.74
C LYS A 103 2.58 9.90 6.61
N VAL A 104 2.01 9.58 5.45
CA VAL A 104 1.41 8.26 5.20
C VAL A 104 2.48 7.18 5.21
N LEU A 105 3.60 7.39 4.51
CA LEU A 105 4.69 6.44 4.45
C LEU A 105 5.30 6.20 5.85
N ALA A 106 5.48 7.24 6.63
CA ALA A 106 5.95 7.12 8.02
C ALA A 106 5.04 6.22 8.88
N LEU A 107 3.71 6.27 8.67
CA LEU A 107 2.77 5.37 9.35
C LEU A 107 2.85 3.93 8.82
N PHE A 108 3.20 3.74 7.54
CA PHE A 108 3.40 2.40 6.98
C PHE A 108 4.68 1.74 7.51
N ASP A 109 5.71 2.53 7.82
CA ASP A 109 6.99 2.07 8.34
C ASP A 109 7.02 2.00 9.89
N ASP A 110 6.03 2.58 10.57
CA ASP A 110 5.95 2.63 12.03
C ASP A 110 5.38 1.31 12.59
N ALA A 111 6.24 0.45 13.12
CA ALA A 111 5.82 -0.78 13.77
C ALA A 111 4.84 -0.56 14.94
N SER A 112 4.88 0.61 15.60
CA SER A 112 3.96 0.95 16.70
C SER A 112 2.56 1.31 16.22
N ALA A 113 2.39 1.69 14.95
CA ALA A 113 1.09 1.89 14.34
C ALA A 113 0.30 0.57 14.17
N GLY A 114 0.99 -0.61 14.28
CA GLY A 114 0.43 -1.92 14.05
C GLY A 114 0.07 -2.13 12.58
N PRO A 115 -0.62 -3.22 12.20
CA PRO A 115 -1.12 -3.36 10.85
C PRO A 115 -2.05 -2.21 10.47
N VAL A 116 -1.74 -1.57 9.32
CA VAL A 116 -2.38 -0.34 8.86
C VAL A 116 -3.32 -0.64 7.69
N PHE A 117 -4.52 -0.04 7.70
CA PHE A 117 -5.41 -0.02 6.54
C PHE A 117 -5.53 1.40 6.00
N VAL A 118 -5.15 1.62 4.74
CA VAL A 118 -5.28 2.92 4.07
C VAL A 118 -6.40 2.89 3.04
N HIS A 119 -7.24 3.92 3.06
CA HIS A 119 -8.33 4.03 2.11
C HIS A 119 -8.61 5.46 1.65
N CYS A 120 -9.36 5.55 0.56
CA CYS A 120 -10.09 6.73 0.13
C CYS A 120 -11.52 6.31 -0.27
N ARG A 121 -12.24 7.08 -1.06
CA ARG A 121 -13.61 6.72 -1.46
C ARG A 121 -13.67 5.40 -2.23
N ARG A 122 -12.83 5.24 -3.29
CA ARG A 122 -12.80 4.07 -4.18
C ARG A 122 -11.66 3.10 -3.89
N GLY A 123 -10.70 3.50 -3.05
CA GLY A 123 -9.48 2.71 -2.84
C GLY A 123 -8.55 2.66 -4.05
N ALA A 124 -8.77 3.52 -5.04
CA ALA A 124 -8.10 3.50 -6.33
C ALA A 124 -7.08 4.64 -6.49
N ASP A 125 -7.52 5.89 -6.55
CA ASP A 125 -6.68 7.02 -6.98
C ASP A 125 -5.73 7.50 -5.88
N ARG A 126 -6.24 8.11 -4.81
CA ARG A 126 -5.45 8.61 -3.67
C ARG A 126 -4.70 7.47 -3.00
N THR A 127 -5.40 6.37 -2.74
CA THR A 127 -4.84 5.15 -2.17
C THR A 127 -3.79 4.54 -3.09
N GLY A 128 -4.07 4.44 -4.40
CA GLY A 128 -3.11 3.97 -5.39
C GLY A 128 -1.85 4.83 -5.46
N THR A 129 -2.00 6.15 -5.30
CA THR A 129 -0.86 7.09 -5.30
C THR A 129 0.08 6.84 -4.12
N VAL A 130 -0.44 6.73 -2.89
CA VAL A 130 0.44 6.51 -1.72
C VAL A 130 1.05 5.11 -1.72
N VAL A 131 0.29 4.09 -2.14
CA VAL A 131 0.84 2.73 -2.24
C VAL A 131 1.92 2.66 -3.32
N ALA A 132 1.74 3.32 -4.47
CA ALA A 132 2.78 3.41 -5.50
C ALA A 132 4.05 4.10 -4.97
N CYS A 133 3.91 5.21 -4.22
CA CYS A 133 5.06 5.87 -3.58
C CYS A 133 5.75 4.95 -2.56
N TYR A 134 4.99 4.18 -1.81
CA TYR A 134 5.54 3.18 -0.88
C TYR A 134 6.32 2.09 -1.62
N ARG A 135 5.77 1.52 -2.71
CA ARG A 135 6.47 0.54 -3.55
C ARG A 135 7.80 1.06 -4.08
N ILE A 136 7.85 2.36 -4.47
CA ILE A 136 9.07 2.98 -4.96
C ILE A 136 10.07 3.18 -3.81
N ALA A 137 9.61 3.72 -2.68
CA ALA A 137 10.47 4.08 -1.57
C ALA A 137 10.99 2.88 -0.77
N HIS A 138 10.12 1.90 -0.53
CA HIS A 138 10.37 0.77 0.36
C HIS A 138 10.78 -0.50 -0.43
N ASP A 139 10.04 -0.83 -1.50
CA ASP A 139 10.27 -2.07 -2.25
C ASP A 139 11.25 -1.88 -3.42
N GLY A 140 11.75 -0.65 -3.66
CA GLY A 140 12.71 -0.34 -4.71
C GLY A 140 12.15 -0.48 -6.13
N TRP A 141 10.82 -0.40 -6.30
CA TRP A 141 10.21 -0.49 -7.63
C TRP A 141 10.51 0.78 -8.44
N ASP A 142 10.62 0.62 -9.77
CA ASP A 142 10.57 1.77 -10.65
C ASP A 142 9.16 2.40 -10.70
N ASN A 143 9.11 3.67 -11.07
CA ASN A 143 7.87 4.44 -11.07
C ASN A 143 6.81 3.91 -12.05
N GLN A 144 7.21 3.30 -13.16
CA GLN A 144 6.29 2.74 -14.16
C GLN A 144 5.62 1.48 -13.63
N LYS A 145 6.38 0.59 -12.99
CA LYS A 145 5.86 -0.62 -12.35
C LYS A 145 4.86 -0.26 -11.25
N ALA A 146 5.21 0.69 -10.39
CA ALA A 146 4.34 1.15 -9.30
C ALA A 146 3.05 1.81 -9.83
N LEU A 147 3.14 2.61 -10.88
CA LEU A 147 1.97 3.19 -11.54
C LEU A 147 1.11 2.13 -12.23
N HIS A 148 1.73 1.11 -12.82
CA HIS A 148 0.99 0.00 -13.44
C HIS A 148 0.17 -0.76 -12.40
N GLU A 149 0.75 -1.06 -11.23
CA GLU A 149 0.01 -1.65 -10.09
C GLU A 149 -1.17 -0.77 -9.69
N ALA A 150 -0.97 0.55 -9.49
CA ALA A 150 -2.03 1.47 -9.10
C ALA A 150 -3.20 1.48 -10.13
N LYS A 151 -2.89 1.41 -11.42
CA LYS A 151 -3.90 1.29 -12.49
C LYS A 151 -4.61 -0.05 -12.46
N GLY A 152 -3.92 -1.14 -12.18
CA GLY A 152 -4.51 -2.47 -11.99
C GLY A 152 -5.54 -2.50 -10.85
N PHE A 153 -5.36 -1.66 -9.82
CA PHE A 153 -6.33 -1.47 -8.73
C PHE A 153 -7.35 -0.35 -8.99
N GLY A 154 -7.49 0.11 -10.22
CA GLY A 154 -8.56 0.99 -10.67
C GLY A 154 -8.25 2.49 -10.62
N MET A 155 -6.98 2.91 -10.53
CA MET A 155 -6.62 4.32 -10.69
C MET A 155 -7.09 4.82 -12.05
N SER A 156 -7.91 5.88 -12.02
CA SER A 156 -8.55 6.43 -13.23
C SER A 156 -7.52 7.03 -14.18
N TRP A 157 -7.77 6.85 -15.47
CA TRP A 157 -6.99 7.53 -16.51
C TRP A 157 -7.15 9.06 -16.48
N THR A 158 -8.23 9.57 -15.89
CA THR A 158 -8.50 11.01 -15.73
C THR A 158 -7.72 11.65 -14.58
N GLU A 159 -7.16 10.86 -13.66
CA GLU A 159 -6.36 11.35 -12.54
C GLU A 159 -4.91 11.70 -12.97
N VAL A 160 -4.81 12.61 -13.94
CA VAL A 160 -3.54 12.96 -14.59
C VAL A 160 -2.52 13.51 -13.61
N ALA A 161 -2.95 14.35 -12.66
CA ALA A 161 -2.05 14.96 -11.66
C ALA A 161 -1.44 13.90 -10.74
N MET A 162 -2.24 12.95 -10.25
CA MET A 162 -1.76 11.85 -9.40
C MET A 162 -0.85 10.89 -10.17
N GLN A 163 -1.19 10.54 -11.42
CA GLN A 163 -0.33 9.72 -12.27
C GLN A 163 1.01 10.40 -12.55
N HIS A 164 0.99 11.72 -12.80
CA HIS A 164 2.20 12.49 -13.02
C HIS A 164 3.06 12.53 -11.75
N TYR A 165 2.44 12.69 -10.59
CA TYR A 165 3.12 12.64 -9.30
C TYR A 165 3.86 11.31 -9.11
N VAL A 166 3.19 10.18 -9.31
CA VAL A 166 3.82 8.84 -9.21
C VAL A 166 4.97 8.69 -10.19
N ARG A 167 4.81 9.12 -11.47
CA ARG A 167 5.88 9.01 -12.48
C ARG A 167 7.14 9.76 -12.11
N ARG A 168 7.04 10.82 -11.31
CA ARG A 168 8.17 11.71 -10.93
C ARG A 168 8.55 11.58 -9.46
N TYR A 169 7.87 10.71 -8.73
CA TYR A 169 8.16 10.53 -7.31
C TYR A 169 9.60 10.05 -7.12
N GLN A 170 10.29 10.69 -6.17
CA GLN A 170 11.60 10.29 -5.70
C GLN A 170 11.53 10.15 -4.18
N PRO A 171 12.00 9.03 -3.60
CA PRO A 171 12.07 8.88 -2.17
C PRO A 171 12.89 10.00 -1.54
N GLN A 172 12.40 10.59 -0.46
CA GLN A 172 13.21 11.53 0.31
C GLN A 172 14.31 10.73 1.02
N VAL A 173 15.57 11.04 0.71
CA VAL A 173 16.70 10.47 1.45
C VAL A 173 16.70 11.12 2.82
N ASN A 174 16.36 10.36 3.87
CA ASN A 174 16.54 10.82 5.23
C ASN A 174 18.05 10.97 5.52
N THR A 175 18.60 12.17 5.37
CA THR A 175 19.97 12.53 5.74
C THR A 175 20.20 12.62 7.25
N ALA A 176 19.30 12.08 8.07
CA ALA A 176 19.40 12.12 9.52
C ALA A 176 20.38 11.07 10.12
N GLY A 177 21.19 10.39 9.32
CA GLY A 177 22.08 9.30 9.75
C GLY A 177 23.59 9.51 9.61
N THR A 178 24.09 10.64 9.11
CA THR A 178 25.53 10.81 8.83
C THR A 178 26.20 12.00 9.54
N ALA A 179 25.69 12.45 10.67
CA ALA A 179 26.34 13.51 11.43
C ALA A 179 26.79 13.02 12.82
N THR A 180 27.64 11.97 12.89
CA THR A 180 28.41 11.71 14.13
C THR A 180 29.61 10.79 13.81
N ALA A 181 30.66 11.31 13.21
CA ALA A 181 32.01 10.76 13.33
C ALA A 181 33.04 11.73 12.67
N ALA A 182 33.13 12.95 13.18
CA ALA A 182 34.31 13.76 12.91
C ALA A 182 34.52 14.71 14.10
N GLY A 183 35.51 14.38 14.92
CA GLY A 183 36.03 15.37 15.87
C GLY A 183 36.18 14.91 17.29
N SER A 184 37.24 14.18 17.59
CA SER A 184 38.09 14.50 18.75
C SER A 184 39.38 13.70 18.64
N SER A 185 40.36 14.30 18.01
CA SER A 185 41.76 14.04 18.30
C SER A 185 42.38 15.37 18.70
N ASN A 186 42.55 15.52 19.98
CA ASN A 186 43.63 16.31 20.54
C ASN A 186 43.90 15.83 21.98
#